data_88516fd5bd54fe60283806bfeab13a4b
#
_entry.id   88516fd5bd54fe60283806bfeab13a4b
#
_cell.length_a   1.000
_cell.length_b   1.000
_cell.length_c   1.000
_cell.angle_alpha   90.00
_cell.angle_beta   90.00
_cell.angle_gamma   90.00
#
_symmetry.space_group_name_H-M   'P 1'
#
loop_
_entity.id
_entity.type
_entity.pdbx_description
1 polymer ?
#
loop_
_entity_poly.entity_id
_entity_poly.type
_entity_poly.pdbx_seq_one_letter_code
_entity_poly.pdbx_strand_id
1 'polypeptide(L)'
;RRMIRSICAPIDLLVEDAKKVASGQYDTPDVTIFNDDEMGYLSQVFNNMKTQVSANFKNMERILELQELLKSTELKALQSQINPHFLFNVLGLAEEAALYENADVTVEIIENISYMLQYSLKCTKQDTTFQEELRMVQAYLFLQERRFGDRIHFRLSVPEDLPQIMIPGMSVQPVVENAIQHGLEKM
;
A
#
# COMPACT_ATOMS: atom_id res chain seq x y z
N ARG A 1 33.35 48.23 -22.05
CA ARG A 1 31.89 48.01 -22.09
C ARG A 1 31.42 46.93 -23.09
N ARG A 2 32.07 46.76 -24.27
CA ARG A 2 31.73 45.69 -25.24
C ARG A 2 32.05 44.27 -24.69
N MET A 3 33.21 44.06 -24.06
CA MET A 3 33.66 42.77 -23.49
C MET A 3 32.75 42.26 -22.37
N ILE A 4 32.17 43.13 -21.54
CA ILE A 4 31.23 42.75 -20.47
C ILE A 4 29.92 42.20 -21.06
N ARG A 5 29.44 42.76 -22.17
CA ARG A 5 28.21 42.29 -22.83
C ARG A 5 28.37 40.98 -23.60
N SER A 6 29.56 40.70 -24.14
CA SER A 6 29.79 39.51 -24.94
C SER A 6 30.15 38.27 -24.12
N ILE A 7 30.62 38.42 -22.89
CA ILE A 7 31.04 37.29 -22.05
C ILE A 7 30.18 37.18 -20.78
N CYS A 8 30.01 38.28 -20.02
CA CYS A 8 29.31 38.19 -18.73
C CYS A 8 27.80 37.93 -18.87
N ALA A 9 27.12 38.60 -19.82
CA ALA A 9 25.68 38.42 -19.99
C ALA A 9 25.28 36.96 -20.39
N PRO A 10 25.97 36.28 -21.32
CA PRO A 10 25.76 34.87 -21.60
C PRO A 10 25.99 33.93 -20.39
N ILE A 11 27.04 34.20 -19.61
CA ILE A 11 27.33 33.43 -18.40
C ILE A 11 26.22 33.58 -17.38
N ASP A 12 25.71 34.79 -17.16
CA ASP A 12 24.62 35.04 -16.22
C ASP A 12 23.35 34.26 -16.60
N LEU A 13 23.03 34.18 -17.90
CA LEU A 13 21.90 33.37 -18.40
C LEU A 13 22.09 31.87 -18.11
N LEU A 14 23.27 31.32 -18.39
CA LEU A 14 23.58 29.91 -18.09
C LEU A 14 23.52 29.61 -16.59
N VAL A 15 24.03 30.51 -15.75
CA VAL A 15 23.98 30.36 -14.28
C VAL A 15 22.55 30.44 -13.78
N GLU A 16 21.71 31.31 -14.31
CA GLU A 16 20.30 31.41 -13.94
C GLU A 16 19.54 30.14 -14.30
N ASP A 17 19.72 29.61 -15.51
CA ASP A 17 19.08 28.39 -15.96
C ASP A 17 19.61 27.17 -15.19
N ALA A 18 20.92 27.11 -14.90
CA ALA A 18 21.51 26.07 -14.04
C ALA A 18 20.90 26.03 -12.63
N LYS A 19 20.59 27.19 -12.04
CA LYS A 19 19.89 27.27 -10.76
C LYS A 19 18.47 26.71 -10.85
N LYS A 20 17.76 26.94 -11.94
CA LYS A 20 16.44 26.39 -12.20
C LYS A 20 16.51 24.84 -12.31
N VAL A 21 17.47 24.34 -13.09
CA VAL A 21 17.73 22.90 -13.20
C VAL A 21 18.07 22.29 -11.84
N ALA A 22 18.92 22.94 -11.04
CA ALA A 22 19.28 22.50 -9.70
C ALA A 22 18.09 22.49 -8.71
N SER A 23 17.07 23.32 -8.95
CA SER A 23 15.81 23.33 -8.17
C SER A 23 14.75 22.36 -8.71
N GLY A 24 15.07 21.52 -9.70
CA GLY A 24 14.15 20.53 -10.26
C GLY A 24 13.30 21.04 -11.43
N GLN A 25 13.55 22.23 -11.94
CA GLN A 25 12.85 22.79 -13.09
C GLN A 25 13.60 22.44 -14.38
N TYR A 26 13.34 21.28 -14.95
CA TYR A 26 14.08 20.78 -16.12
C TYR A 26 13.48 21.24 -17.46
N ASP A 27 12.19 21.59 -17.51
CA ASP A 27 11.46 21.97 -18.72
C ASP A 27 11.54 23.49 -18.97
N THR A 28 12.72 24.08 -18.80
CA THR A 28 12.98 25.49 -19.16
C THR A 28 13.38 25.62 -20.64
N PRO A 29 13.07 26.74 -21.30
CA PRO A 29 13.53 26.99 -22.67
C PRO A 29 15.04 26.88 -22.77
N ASP A 30 15.52 26.49 -23.94
CA ASP A 30 16.95 26.43 -24.20
C ASP A 30 17.63 27.78 -24.11
N VAL A 31 18.79 27.84 -23.45
CA VAL A 31 19.61 29.04 -23.42
C VAL A 31 20.25 29.22 -24.81
N THR A 32 19.79 30.23 -25.54
CA THR A 32 20.28 30.49 -26.88
C THR A 32 21.29 31.63 -26.84
N ILE A 33 22.55 31.32 -27.13
CA ILE A 33 23.63 32.27 -27.27
C ILE A 33 24.02 32.27 -28.74
N PHE A 34 23.73 33.37 -29.43
CA PHE A 34 23.98 33.53 -30.88
C PHE A 34 25.44 33.96 -31.17
N ASN A 35 26.42 33.24 -30.62
CA ASN A 35 27.82 33.46 -30.89
C ASN A 35 28.41 32.18 -31.48
N ASP A 36 29.21 32.34 -32.50
CA ASP A 36 29.96 31.24 -33.14
C ASP A 36 31.35 31.10 -32.49
N ASP A 37 31.34 31.09 -31.14
CA ASP A 37 32.51 31.02 -30.29
C ASP A 37 32.35 29.97 -29.20
N GLU A 38 33.30 29.91 -28.25
CA GLU A 38 33.28 28.96 -27.12
C GLU A 38 32.03 29.10 -26.25
N MET A 39 31.41 30.29 -26.21
CA MET A 39 30.18 30.54 -25.45
C MET A 39 28.95 29.90 -26.12
N GLY A 40 28.88 29.96 -27.45
CA GLY A 40 27.85 29.25 -28.22
C GLY A 40 27.96 27.75 -28.06
N TYR A 41 29.20 27.22 -28.11
CA TYR A 41 29.45 25.79 -27.85
C TYR A 41 29.06 25.39 -26.42
N LEU A 42 29.43 26.18 -25.42
CA LEU A 42 29.06 25.95 -24.03
C LEU A 42 27.53 25.90 -23.82
N SER A 43 26.80 26.80 -24.46
CA SER A 43 25.33 26.81 -24.44
C SER A 43 24.72 25.53 -25.01
N GLN A 44 25.26 25.03 -26.13
CA GLN A 44 24.79 23.76 -26.72
C GLN A 44 25.04 22.57 -25.79
N VAL A 45 26.25 22.47 -25.21
CA VAL A 45 26.60 21.40 -24.26
C VAL A 45 25.70 21.44 -23.03
N PHE A 46 25.45 22.64 -22.51
CA PHE A 46 24.55 22.83 -21.35
C PHE A 46 23.12 22.41 -21.68
N ASN A 47 22.55 22.82 -22.82
CA ASN A 47 21.21 22.44 -23.24
C ASN A 47 21.10 20.92 -23.45
N ASN A 48 22.10 20.27 -24.05
CA ASN A 48 22.16 18.84 -24.21
C ASN A 48 22.18 18.13 -22.84
N MET A 49 23.00 18.61 -21.89
CA MET A 49 23.03 18.07 -20.53
C MET A 49 21.65 18.23 -19.84
N LYS A 50 21.03 19.39 -19.93
CA LYS A 50 19.69 19.66 -19.39
C LYS A 50 18.65 18.68 -19.94
N THR A 51 18.65 18.47 -21.26
CA THR A 51 17.77 17.51 -21.92
C THR A 51 17.99 16.08 -21.42
N GLN A 52 19.25 15.65 -21.26
CA GLN A 52 19.57 14.34 -20.72
C GLN A 52 19.13 14.18 -19.27
N VAL A 53 19.35 15.20 -18.44
CA VAL A 53 18.90 15.21 -17.04
C VAL A 53 17.37 15.09 -16.97
N SER A 54 16.63 15.89 -17.75
CA SER A 54 15.17 15.80 -17.84
C SER A 54 14.69 14.41 -18.26
N ALA A 55 15.30 13.83 -19.30
CA ALA A 55 14.98 12.49 -19.76
C ALA A 55 15.25 11.42 -18.70
N ASN A 56 16.38 11.52 -17.99
CA ASN A 56 16.72 10.59 -16.92
C ASN A 56 15.73 10.67 -15.75
N PHE A 57 15.28 11.86 -15.37
CA PHE A 57 14.25 12.04 -14.35
C PHE A 57 12.92 11.38 -14.75
N LYS A 58 12.44 11.66 -15.97
CA LYS A 58 11.21 11.05 -16.51
C LYS A 58 11.31 9.51 -16.56
N ASN A 59 12.48 8.99 -16.94
CA ASN A 59 12.73 7.55 -16.93
C ASN A 59 12.71 6.96 -15.49
N MET A 60 13.28 7.69 -14.52
CA MET A 60 13.30 7.28 -13.12
C MET A 60 11.89 7.21 -12.53
N GLU A 61 11.06 8.25 -12.78
CA GLU A 61 9.65 8.26 -12.39
C GLU A 61 8.90 7.03 -12.97
N ARG A 62 9.11 6.78 -14.27
CA ARG A 62 8.48 5.62 -14.92
C ARG A 62 8.94 4.28 -14.36
N ILE A 63 10.22 4.15 -13.99
CA ILE A 63 10.74 2.94 -13.35
C ILE A 63 10.07 2.73 -12.00
N LEU A 64 9.90 3.78 -11.19
CA LEU A 64 9.22 3.72 -9.90
C LEU A 64 7.76 3.27 -10.05
N GLU A 65 7.02 3.86 -11.01
CA GLU A 65 5.64 3.46 -11.30
C GLU A 65 5.54 1.98 -11.73
N LEU A 66 6.47 1.53 -12.59
CA LEU A 66 6.51 0.14 -13.03
C LEU A 66 6.86 -0.82 -11.88
N GLN A 67 7.75 -0.42 -10.97
CA GLN A 67 8.07 -1.22 -9.78
C GLN A 67 6.87 -1.36 -8.84
N GLU A 68 6.12 -0.28 -8.60
CA GLU A 68 4.88 -0.33 -7.81
C GLU A 68 3.83 -1.24 -8.46
N LEU A 69 3.64 -1.11 -9.79
CA LEU A 69 2.73 -1.95 -10.54
C LEU A 69 3.14 -3.44 -10.48
N LEU A 70 4.43 -3.73 -10.67
CA LEU A 70 4.97 -5.09 -10.56
C LEU A 70 4.68 -5.68 -9.19
N LYS A 71 5.05 -4.96 -8.12
CA LYS A 71 4.83 -5.39 -6.74
C LYS A 71 3.36 -5.64 -6.43
N SER A 72 2.47 -4.75 -6.91
CA SER A 72 1.02 -4.93 -6.74
C SER A 72 0.49 -6.15 -7.51
N THR A 73 1.06 -6.43 -8.69
CA THR A 73 0.67 -7.57 -9.52
C THR A 73 1.17 -8.89 -8.93
N GLU A 74 2.39 -8.93 -8.42
CA GLU A 74 2.93 -10.10 -7.71
C GLU A 74 2.10 -10.43 -6.47
N LEU A 75 1.72 -9.43 -5.67
CA LEU A 75 0.84 -9.64 -4.51
C LEU A 75 -0.54 -10.20 -4.92
N LYS A 76 -1.13 -9.69 -6.01
CA LYS A 76 -2.38 -10.22 -6.54
C LYS A 76 -2.24 -11.66 -7.05
N ALA A 77 -1.13 -11.97 -7.72
CA ALA A 77 -0.86 -13.32 -8.19
C ALA A 77 -0.69 -14.31 -7.03
N LEU A 78 0.03 -13.93 -5.97
CA LEU A 78 0.17 -14.73 -4.75
C LEU A 78 -1.18 -14.95 -4.05
N GLN A 79 -2.00 -13.91 -3.94
CA GLN A 79 -3.35 -14.02 -3.39
C GLN A 79 -4.28 -14.91 -4.22
N SER A 80 -4.11 -14.94 -5.54
CA SER A 80 -4.92 -15.77 -6.45
C SER A 80 -4.54 -17.25 -6.43
N GLN A 81 -3.36 -17.63 -5.91
CA GLN A 81 -2.95 -19.03 -5.77
C GLN A 81 -3.84 -19.79 -4.76
N ILE A 82 -4.42 -19.09 -3.79
CA ILE A 82 -5.49 -19.65 -2.96
C ILE A 82 -6.79 -19.39 -3.70
N ASN A 83 -7.42 -20.41 -4.25
CA ASN A 83 -8.73 -20.27 -4.87
C ASN A 83 -9.81 -20.04 -3.79
N PRO A 84 -10.25 -18.78 -3.55
CA PRO A 84 -11.21 -18.52 -2.47
C PRO A 84 -12.52 -19.27 -2.66
N HIS A 85 -12.96 -19.38 -3.90
CA HIS A 85 -14.20 -20.11 -4.23
C HIS A 85 -14.12 -21.60 -3.87
N PHE A 86 -12.97 -22.24 -4.09
CA PHE A 86 -12.79 -23.63 -3.68
C PHE A 86 -12.85 -23.77 -2.16
N LEU A 87 -12.19 -22.88 -1.41
CA LEU A 87 -12.20 -22.91 0.04
C LEU A 87 -13.62 -22.71 0.61
N PHE A 88 -14.39 -21.76 0.07
CA PHE A 88 -15.77 -21.56 0.53
C PHE A 88 -16.67 -22.75 0.19
N ASN A 89 -16.47 -23.40 -0.94
CA ASN A 89 -17.23 -24.60 -1.29
C ASN A 89 -16.90 -25.75 -0.31
N VAL A 90 -15.64 -25.95 0.06
CA VAL A 90 -15.23 -26.99 1.02
C VAL A 90 -15.75 -26.68 2.42
N LEU A 91 -15.68 -25.43 2.86
CA LEU A 91 -16.25 -25.02 4.16
C LEU A 91 -17.77 -25.20 4.17
N GLY A 92 -18.48 -24.85 3.10
CA GLY A 92 -19.92 -25.07 3.00
C GLY A 92 -20.31 -26.55 3.06
N LEU A 93 -19.55 -27.44 2.40
CA LEU A 93 -19.77 -28.88 2.53
C LEU A 93 -19.53 -29.40 3.94
N ALA A 94 -18.50 -28.88 4.62
CA ALA A 94 -18.20 -29.25 6.02
C ALA A 94 -19.28 -28.73 6.98
N GLU A 95 -19.81 -27.54 6.75
CA GLU A 95 -20.94 -26.96 7.49
C GLU A 95 -22.21 -27.80 7.32
N GLU A 96 -22.56 -28.17 6.09
CA GLU A 96 -23.70 -29.03 5.79
C GLU A 96 -23.60 -30.40 6.48
N ALA A 97 -22.40 -31.01 6.46
CA ALA A 97 -22.13 -32.26 7.15
C ALA A 97 -22.30 -32.13 8.68
N ALA A 98 -21.75 -31.05 9.27
CA ALA A 98 -21.87 -30.76 10.69
C ALA A 98 -23.33 -30.52 11.11
N LEU A 99 -24.11 -29.82 10.31
CA LEU A 99 -25.55 -29.63 10.51
C LEU A 99 -26.29 -30.95 10.48
N TYR A 100 -25.98 -31.84 9.53
CA TYR A 100 -26.61 -33.15 9.43
C TYR A 100 -26.29 -34.05 10.65
N GLU A 101 -25.10 -33.90 11.23
CA GLU A 101 -24.67 -34.60 12.44
C GLU A 101 -25.15 -33.93 13.74
N ASN A 102 -25.88 -32.80 13.67
CA ASN A 102 -26.30 -31.98 14.82
C ASN A 102 -25.10 -31.49 15.65
N ALA A 103 -23.96 -31.16 14.98
CA ALA A 103 -22.74 -30.73 15.64
C ALA A 103 -22.70 -29.18 15.68
N ASP A 104 -23.58 -28.54 16.45
CA ASP A 104 -23.79 -27.09 16.48
C ASP A 104 -22.48 -26.29 16.69
N VAL A 105 -21.62 -26.79 17.60
CA VAL A 105 -20.31 -26.12 17.83
C VAL A 105 -19.42 -26.16 16.61
N THR A 106 -19.46 -27.22 15.82
CA THR A 106 -18.68 -27.35 14.58
C THR A 106 -19.21 -26.37 13.51
N VAL A 107 -20.52 -26.22 13.43
CA VAL A 107 -21.18 -25.23 12.55
C VAL A 107 -20.69 -23.82 12.90
N GLU A 108 -20.79 -23.44 14.18
CA GLU A 108 -20.32 -22.12 14.64
C GLU A 108 -18.83 -21.86 14.31
N ILE A 109 -17.97 -22.88 14.46
CA ILE A 109 -16.54 -22.77 14.10
C ILE A 109 -16.39 -22.51 12.61
N ILE A 110 -17.10 -23.27 11.77
CA ILE A 110 -17.00 -23.13 10.30
C ILE A 110 -17.52 -21.76 9.84
N GLU A 111 -18.64 -21.31 10.39
CA GLU A 111 -19.21 -19.97 10.10
C GLU A 111 -18.20 -18.85 10.43
N ASN A 112 -17.58 -18.89 11.60
CA ASN A 112 -16.60 -17.88 12.01
C ASN A 112 -15.33 -17.93 11.14
N ILE A 113 -14.84 -19.13 10.78
CA ILE A 113 -13.72 -19.28 9.84
C ILE A 113 -14.07 -18.70 8.46
N SER A 114 -15.26 -19.04 7.96
CA SER A 114 -15.74 -18.55 6.67
C SER A 114 -15.85 -17.04 6.65
N TYR A 115 -16.39 -16.43 7.71
CA TYR A 115 -16.47 -14.99 7.86
C TYR A 115 -15.09 -14.32 7.87
N MET A 116 -14.15 -14.83 8.67
CA MET A 116 -12.79 -14.32 8.75
C MET A 116 -12.08 -14.38 7.40
N LEU A 117 -12.25 -15.48 6.67
CA LEU A 117 -11.65 -15.66 5.35
C LEU A 117 -12.24 -14.66 4.33
N GLN A 118 -13.58 -14.49 4.30
CA GLN A 118 -14.27 -13.53 3.45
C GLN A 118 -13.80 -12.10 3.74
N TYR A 119 -13.73 -11.75 5.03
CA TYR A 119 -13.28 -10.45 5.47
C TYR A 119 -11.84 -10.16 5.04
N SER A 120 -10.92 -11.10 5.26
CA SER A 120 -9.51 -10.97 4.89
C SER A 120 -9.31 -10.79 3.39
N LEU A 121 -10.12 -11.45 2.56
CA LEU A 121 -10.07 -11.32 1.11
C LEU A 121 -10.65 -9.98 0.61
N LYS A 122 -11.68 -9.46 1.29
CA LYS A 122 -12.34 -8.19 0.93
C LYS A 122 -11.52 -6.97 1.36
N CYS A 123 -10.99 -6.98 2.57
CA CYS A 123 -10.48 -5.77 3.25
C CYS A 123 -8.98 -5.48 3.04
N THR A 124 -8.28 -6.25 2.21
CA THR A 124 -6.83 -6.11 2.01
C THR A 124 -6.40 -4.72 1.48
N LYS A 125 -7.33 -3.89 0.96
CA LYS A 125 -7.04 -2.57 0.39
C LYS A 125 -8.21 -1.57 0.47
N GLN A 126 -9.23 -1.82 1.27
CA GLN A 126 -10.40 -0.94 1.33
C GLN A 126 -10.71 -0.55 2.76
N ASP A 127 -11.19 0.68 2.92
CA ASP A 127 -11.78 1.11 4.17
C ASP A 127 -13.02 0.28 4.47
N THR A 128 -13.21 -0.02 5.73
CA THR A 128 -14.32 -0.81 6.27
C THR A 128 -14.97 -0.06 7.43
N THR A 129 -16.11 -0.51 7.89
CA THR A 129 -16.72 0.07 9.09
C THR A 129 -16.05 -0.50 10.36
N PHE A 130 -15.99 0.32 11.39
CA PHE A 130 -15.51 -0.13 12.70
C PHE A 130 -16.32 -1.34 13.23
N GLN A 131 -17.59 -1.42 12.90
CA GLN A 131 -18.47 -2.54 13.23
C GLN A 131 -18.03 -3.84 12.56
N GLU A 132 -17.62 -3.80 11.29
CA GLU A 132 -17.09 -4.97 10.58
C GLU A 132 -15.76 -5.45 11.19
N GLU A 133 -14.87 -4.52 11.59
CA GLU A 133 -13.64 -4.85 12.33
C GLU A 133 -13.94 -5.51 13.68
N LEU A 134 -14.92 -4.98 14.42
CA LEU A 134 -15.34 -5.60 15.69
C LEU A 134 -15.90 -7.00 15.51
N ARG A 135 -16.71 -7.20 14.48
CA ARG A 135 -17.24 -8.54 14.16
C ARG A 135 -16.11 -9.52 13.81
N MET A 136 -15.09 -9.03 13.09
CA MET A 136 -13.90 -9.82 12.77
C MET A 136 -13.14 -10.21 14.06
N VAL A 137 -12.97 -9.26 14.98
CA VAL A 137 -12.37 -9.51 16.30
C VAL A 137 -13.21 -10.52 17.10
N GLN A 138 -14.53 -10.39 17.11
CA GLN A 138 -15.42 -11.36 17.79
C GLN A 138 -15.25 -12.76 17.25
N ALA A 139 -15.24 -12.94 15.92
CA ALA A 139 -15.02 -14.23 15.29
C ALA A 139 -13.65 -14.83 15.68
N TYR A 140 -12.61 -14.00 15.67
CA TYR A 140 -11.27 -14.42 16.08
C TYR A 140 -11.22 -14.84 17.55
N LEU A 141 -11.78 -14.04 18.46
CA LEU A 141 -11.82 -14.34 19.90
C LEU A 141 -12.59 -15.62 20.17
N PHE A 142 -13.73 -15.83 19.52
CA PHE A 142 -14.51 -17.07 19.61
C PHE A 142 -13.66 -18.30 19.27
N LEU A 143 -12.93 -18.26 18.15
CA LEU A 143 -12.06 -19.37 17.75
C LEU A 143 -10.91 -19.59 18.75
N GLN A 144 -10.35 -18.54 19.32
CA GLN A 144 -9.30 -18.64 20.34
C GLN A 144 -9.85 -19.25 21.64
N GLU A 145 -11.05 -18.89 22.08
CA GLU A 145 -11.70 -19.53 23.24
C GLU A 145 -11.92 -21.03 23.01
N ARG A 146 -12.39 -21.42 21.82
CA ARG A 146 -12.55 -22.85 21.48
C ARG A 146 -11.22 -23.58 21.43
N ARG A 147 -10.15 -22.95 20.96
CA ARG A 147 -8.80 -23.53 20.90
C ARG A 147 -8.18 -23.75 22.29
N PHE A 148 -8.34 -22.80 23.19
CA PHE A 148 -7.70 -22.83 24.51
C PHE A 148 -8.58 -23.37 25.60
N GLY A 149 -9.90 -23.56 25.35
CA GLY A 149 -10.86 -24.06 26.30
C GLY A 149 -10.98 -23.17 27.54
N ASP A 150 -11.22 -23.78 28.71
CA ASP A 150 -11.46 -23.07 29.97
C ASP A 150 -10.27 -22.24 30.49
N ARG A 151 -9.13 -22.28 29.80
CA ARG A 151 -7.94 -21.53 30.21
C ARG A 151 -8.04 -20.03 29.92
N ILE A 152 -8.90 -19.63 28.99
CA ILE A 152 -8.99 -18.24 28.54
C ILE A 152 -10.46 -17.90 28.31
N HIS A 153 -10.84 -16.73 28.82
CA HIS A 153 -12.13 -16.12 28.55
C HIS A 153 -11.91 -14.67 28.13
N PHE A 154 -12.50 -14.30 27.01
CA PHE A 154 -12.47 -12.94 26.51
C PHE A 154 -13.78 -12.20 26.84
N ARG A 155 -13.66 -10.95 27.25
CA ARG A 155 -14.80 -10.07 27.43
C ARG A 155 -14.64 -8.86 26.52
N LEU A 156 -15.51 -8.73 25.53
CA LEU A 156 -15.59 -7.58 24.65
C LEU A 156 -16.75 -6.70 25.14
N SER A 157 -16.45 -5.48 25.58
CA SER A 157 -17.44 -4.48 25.98
C SER A 157 -17.48 -3.37 24.97
N VAL A 158 -18.56 -3.26 24.23
CA VAL A 158 -18.74 -2.29 23.14
C VAL A 158 -20.04 -1.53 23.39
N PRO A 159 -20.08 -0.19 23.27
CA PRO A 159 -21.32 0.59 23.32
C PRO A 159 -22.32 0.14 22.26
N GLU A 160 -23.61 0.14 22.60
CA GLU A 160 -24.67 -0.23 21.65
C GLU A 160 -24.79 0.77 20.48
N ASP A 161 -24.56 2.05 20.77
CA ASP A 161 -24.62 3.15 19.78
C ASP A 161 -23.24 3.50 19.22
N LEU A 162 -22.66 2.59 18.45
CA LEU A 162 -21.43 2.90 17.73
C LEU A 162 -21.73 3.71 16.46
N PRO A 163 -21.11 4.89 16.28
CA PRO A 163 -21.23 5.61 15.03
C PRO A 163 -20.61 4.79 13.88
N GLN A 164 -21.18 4.95 12.68
CA GLN A 164 -20.59 4.34 11.47
C GLN A 164 -19.31 5.09 11.10
N ILE A 165 -18.19 4.64 11.67
CA ILE A 165 -16.87 5.19 11.39
C ILE A 165 -16.19 4.30 10.36
N MET A 166 -15.70 4.90 9.27
CA MET A 166 -14.85 4.22 8.29
C MET A 166 -13.40 4.23 8.78
N ILE A 167 -12.77 3.08 8.79
CA ILE A 167 -11.36 2.90 9.16
C ILE A 167 -10.67 2.02 8.11
N PRO A 168 -9.35 2.09 7.97
CA PRO A 168 -8.63 1.15 7.14
C PRO A 168 -8.89 -0.29 7.60
N GLY A 169 -9.20 -1.17 6.66
CA GLY A 169 -9.41 -2.59 6.98
C GLY A 169 -8.17 -3.22 7.62
N MET A 170 -8.37 -4.22 8.47
CA MET A 170 -7.31 -4.93 9.21
C MET A 170 -6.55 -4.01 10.20
N SER A 171 -7.23 -2.99 10.77
CA SER A 171 -6.62 -2.07 11.75
C SER A 171 -6.67 -2.59 13.17
N VAL A 172 -7.78 -3.17 13.59
CA VAL A 172 -8.03 -3.62 14.98
C VAL A 172 -7.53 -5.05 15.19
N GLN A 173 -7.78 -5.93 14.24
CA GLN A 173 -7.44 -7.34 14.34
C GLN A 173 -5.96 -7.60 14.67
N PRO A 174 -4.95 -7.01 13.99
CA PRO A 174 -3.55 -7.29 14.29
C PRO A 174 -3.13 -6.88 15.71
N VAL A 175 -3.77 -5.85 16.26
CA VAL A 175 -3.52 -5.40 17.64
C VAL A 175 -4.01 -6.45 18.65
N VAL A 176 -5.21 -7.00 18.41
CA VAL A 176 -5.78 -8.05 19.24
C VAL A 176 -4.99 -9.36 19.10
N GLU A 177 -4.62 -9.74 17.90
CA GLU A 177 -3.78 -10.92 17.63
C GLU A 177 -2.45 -10.84 18.38
N ASN A 178 -1.74 -9.72 18.26
CA ASN A 178 -0.48 -9.50 18.97
C ASN A 178 -0.66 -9.56 20.50
N ALA A 179 -1.72 -8.96 21.04
CA ALA A 179 -2.00 -8.99 22.48
C ALA A 179 -2.23 -10.41 22.99
N ILE A 180 -2.96 -11.22 22.23
CA ILE A 180 -3.23 -12.63 22.57
C ILE A 180 -1.96 -13.46 22.42
N GLN A 181 -1.25 -13.36 21.30
CA GLN A 181 -0.05 -14.13 21.05
C GLN A 181 1.00 -13.88 22.14
N HIS A 182 1.34 -12.62 22.40
CA HIS A 182 2.35 -12.26 23.40
C HIS A 182 1.86 -12.41 24.84
N GLY A 183 0.55 -12.33 25.07
CA GLY A 183 -0.05 -12.59 26.39
C GLY A 183 -0.01 -14.05 26.79
N LEU A 184 -0.19 -14.96 25.81
CA LEU A 184 -0.27 -16.40 26.05
C LEU A 184 1.08 -17.13 25.98
N GLU A 185 2.07 -16.61 25.25
CA GLU A 185 3.43 -17.17 25.22
C GLU A 185 4.13 -17.16 26.59
N LYS A 186 3.58 -16.44 27.56
CA LYS A 186 4.12 -16.32 28.93
C LYS A 186 3.36 -17.15 29.96
N MET A 187 2.34 -17.89 29.55
CA MET A 187 1.57 -18.85 30.34
C MET A 187 1.94 -20.30 29.99
#